data_f0a9f5e30fff8687da19be725d8977cb
#
_entry.id   f0a9f5e30fff8687da19be725d8977cb
#
_cell.length_a   1.000
_cell.length_b   1.000
_cell.length_c   1.000
_cell.angle_alpha   90.00
_cell.angle_beta   90.00
_cell.angle_gamma   90.00
#
_symmetry.space_group_name_H-M   'P 1'
#
loop_
_entity.id
_entity.type
_entity.pdbx_description
1 polymer ?
#
loop_
_entity_poly.entity_id
_entity_poly.type
_entity_poly.pdbx_seq_one_letter_code
_entity_poly.pdbx_strand_id
1 'polypeptide(L)'
;YMVMQDVNHQLFTEDVLDELLLSMDGEDEKADTARAKEILNSLDLLDKVKLHPMSLSGGEKQRVAIGSAIASGKKILIFDEPTSGLDYRHMLEVSDNLNRLKELGKSLFLITHDPELIYKCCTYLLFIQGSKVLWHRPMDGEAVSLLRAFFFHAQEAGAVNASW
;
A
#
# COMPACT_ATOMS: atom_id res chain seq x y z
N TYR A 1 -3.29 10.86 -3.71
CA TYR A 1 -4.08 9.99 -2.84
C TYR A 1 -3.16 9.32 -1.81
N MET A 2 -3.63 9.14 -0.58
CA MET A 2 -2.86 8.49 0.48
C MET A 2 -3.65 7.30 1.01
N VAL A 3 -2.98 6.17 1.18
CA VAL A 3 -3.47 4.98 1.88
C VAL A 3 -2.79 4.94 3.25
N MET A 4 -3.59 4.97 4.30
CA MET A 4 -3.12 5.03 5.69
C MET A 4 -2.72 3.64 6.20
N GLN A 5 -1.85 3.60 7.21
CA GLN A 5 -1.46 2.37 7.89
C GLN A 5 -2.67 1.61 8.46
N ASP A 6 -3.54 2.31 9.18
CA ASP A 6 -4.82 1.73 9.65
C ASP A 6 -5.94 2.07 8.67
N VAL A 7 -6.20 1.15 7.73
CA VAL A 7 -7.26 1.27 6.74
C VAL A 7 -8.66 1.32 7.35
N ASN A 8 -8.86 0.90 8.61
CA ASN A 8 -10.16 1.00 9.27
C ASN A 8 -10.59 2.46 9.47
N HIS A 9 -9.66 3.40 9.55
CA HIS A 9 -9.97 4.83 9.64
C HIS A 9 -10.25 5.47 8.26
N GLN A 10 -10.05 4.73 7.18
CA GLN A 10 -10.20 5.22 5.82
C GLN A 10 -11.45 4.66 5.14
N LEU A 11 -11.90 3.46 5.54
CA LEU A 11 -13.05 2.77 4.97
C LEU A 11 -14.29 3.04 5.83
N PHE A 12 -15.28 3.76 5.29
CA PHE A 12 -16.44 4.23 6.06
C PHE A 12 -17.78 4.19 5.30
N THR A 13 -17.80 3.71 4.06
CA THR A 13 -19.04 3.61 3.27
C THR A 13 -19.88 2.38 3.65
N GLU A 14 -21.11 2.32 3.11
CA GLU A 14 -22.03 1.22 3.38
C GLU A 14 -21.63 -0.08 2.70
N ASP A 15 -20.99 0.01 1.51
CA ASP A 15 -20.49 -1.17 0.82
C ASP A 15 -19.14 -0.89 0.08
N VAL A 16 -18.46 -1.97 -0.30
CA VAL A 16 -17.14 -1.94 -0.95
C VAL A 16 -17.17 -1.21 -2.28
N LEU A 17 -18.26 -1.29 -3.04
CA LEU A 17 -18.39 -0.58 -4.31
C LEU A 17 -18.41 0.92 -4.07
N ASP A 18 -19.20 1.37 -3.12
CA ASP A 18 -19.34 2.79 -2.77
C ASP A 18 -18.00 3.38 -2.29
N GLU A 19 -17.14 2.58 -1.62
CA GLU A 19 -15.82 3.00 -1.21
C GLU A 19 -14.92 3.38 -2.39
N LEU A 20 -15.00 2.63 -3.50
CA LEU A 20 -14.27 2.98 -4.71
C LEU A 20 -14.91 4.17 -5.43
N LEU A 21 -16.24 4.17 -5.55
CA LEU A 21 -16.98 5.26 -6.22
C LEU A 21 -16.72 6.61 -5.56
N LEU A 22 -16.66 6.66 -4.23
CA LEU A 22 -16.33 7.87 -3.48
C LEU A 22 -14.95 8.46 -3.84
N SER A 23 -14.03 7.61 -4.27
CA SER A 23 -12.68 8.01 -4.66
C SER A 23 -12.59 8.50 -6.12
N MET A 24 -13.65 8.33 -6.90
CA MET A 24 -13.72 8.76 -8.31
C MET A 24 -14.22 10.20 -8.42
N ASP A 25 -13.68 10.96 -9.36
CA ASP A 25 -14.15 12.32 -9.69
C ASP A 25 -15.25 12.27 -10.78
N GLY A 26 -16.17 11.27 -10.70
CA GLY A 26 -16.99 10.84 -11.80
C GLY A 26 -18.16 11.76 -12.18
N GLU A 27 -18.33 11.99 -13.48
CA GLU A 27 -19.48 12.65 -14.08
C GLU A 27 -20.51 11.64 -14.64
N ASP A 28 -20.12 10.35 -14.81
CA ASP A 28 -20.95 9.25 -15.33
C ASP A 28 -20.99 8.06 -14.36
N GLU A 29 -22.05 7.98 -13.58
CA GLU A 29 -22.26 6.92 -12.58
C GLU A 29 -22.17 5.49 -13.16
N LYS A 30 -22.64 5.30 -14.42
CA LYS A 30 -22.59 3.97 -15.05
C LYS A 30 -21.18 3.59 -15.45
N ALA A 31 -20.42 4.53 -16.01
CA ALA A 31 -19.04 4.32 -16.40
C ALA A 31 -18.16 4.08 -15.16
N ASP A 32 -18.37 4.86 -14.10
CA ASP A 32 -17.64 4.72 -12.82
C ASP A 32 -17.96 3.40 -12.14
N THR A 33 -19.22 2.97 -12.10
CA THR A 33 -19.62 1.67 -11.56
C THR A 33 -18.95 0.52 -12.34
N ALA A 34 -18.90 0.59 -13.66
CA ALA A 34 -18.24 -0.42 -14.48
C ALA A 34 -16.73 -0.47 -14.16
N ARG A 35 -16.06 0.69 -14.12
CA ARG A 35 -14.65 0.82 -13.79
C ARG A 35 -14.34 0.34 -12.38
N ALA A 36 -15.16 0.70 -11.39
CA ALA A 36 -14.99 0.24 -9.99
C ALA A 36 -15.05 -1.29 -9.91
N LYS A 37 -16.00 -1.92 -10.62
CA LYS A 37 -16.10 -3.39 -10.68
C LYS A 37 -14.90 -4.04 -11.35
N GLU A 38 -14.35 -3.44 -12.41
CA GLU A 38 -13.11 -3.92 -13.05
C GLU A 38 -11.94 -3.88 -12.09
N ILE A 39 -11.80 -2.78 -11.32
CA ILE A 39 -10.77 -2.64 -10.29
C ILE A 39 -10.96 -3.71 -9.21
N LEU A 40 -12.17 -3.87 -8.67
CA LEU A 40 -12.48 -4.88 -7.66
C LEU A 40 -12.20 -6.30 -8.17
N ASN A 41 -12.54 -6.59 -9.42
CA ASN A 41 -12.24 -7.89 -10.04
C ASN A 41 -10.71 -8.15 -10.11
N SER A 42 -9.92 -7.12 -10.43
CA SER A 42 -8.45 -7.25 -10.50
C SER A 42 -7.80 -7.46 -9.13
N LEU A 43 -8.52 -7.19 -8.06
CA LEU A 43 -8.10 -7.32 -6.65
C LEU A 43 -8.75 -8.51 -5.94
N ASP A 44 -9.44 -9.41 -6.67
CA ASP A 44 -10.19 -10.56 -6.13
C ASP A 44 -11.24 -10.15 -5.07
N LEU A 45 -11.97 -9.06 -5.34
CA LEU A 45 -13.00 -8.50 -4.45
C LEU A 45 -14.37 -8.37 -5.12
N LEU A 46 -14.56 -8.89 -6.35
CA LEU A 46 -15.81 -8.71 -7.08
C LEU A 46 -17.01 -9.34 -6.37
N ASP A 47 -16.81 -10.46 -5.67
CA ASP A 47 -17.83 -11.14 -4.87
C ASP A 47 -18.17 -10.38 -3.56
N LYS A 48 -17.40 -9.36 -3.21
CA LYS A 48 -17.54 -8.57 -1.97
C LYS A 48 -18.19 -7.20 -2.18
N VAL A 49 -18.57 -6.84 -3.41
CA VAL A 49 -19.05 -5.49 -3.80
C VAL A 49 -20.15 -4.95 -2.91
N LYS A 50 -21.01 -5.80 -2.35
CA LYS A 50 -22.16 -5.44 -1.52
C LYS A 50 -21.94 -5.71 -0.02
N LEU A 51 -20.73 -6.10 0.38
CA LEU A 51 -20.38 -6.27 1.78
C LEU A 51 -19.94 -4.93 2.37
N HIS A 52 -20.30 -4.73 3.64
CA HIS A 52 -19.77 -3.59 4.38
C HIS A 52 -18.26 -3.74 4.58
N PRO A 53 -17.44 -2.70 4.33
CA PRO A 53 -15.97 -2.81 4.42
C PRO A 53 -15.48 -3.35 5.77
N MET A 54 -16.15 -3.01 6.86
CA MET A 54 -15.77 -3.48 8.19
C MET A 54 -15.99 -4.99 8.41
N SER A 55 -16.78 -5.68 7.57
CA SER A 55 -16.95 -7.13 7.63
C SER A 55 -15.84 -7.92 6.96
N LEU A 56 -14.93 -7.24 6.24
CA LEU A 56 -13.83 -7.82 5.51
C LEU A 56 -12.66 -8.19 6.45
N SER A 57 -11.86 -9.17 6.04
CA SER A 57 -10.55 -9.45 6.66
C SER A 57 -9.57 -8.28 6.47
N GLY A 58 -8.50 -8.23 7.28
CA GLY A 58 -7.50 -7.18 7.18
C GLY A 58 -6.87 -7.07 5.77
N GLY A 59 -6.55 -8.21 5.13
CA GLY A 59 -6.02 -8.22 3.77
C GLY A 59 -7.02 -7.75 2.72
N GLU A 60 -8.31 -8.11 2.85
CA GLU A 60 -9.36 -7.61 1.96
C GLU A 60 -9.56 -6.10 2.12
N LYS A 61 -9.59 -5.58 3.35
CA LYS A 61 -9.64 -4.13 3.61
C LYS A 61 -8.46 -3.38 2.97
N GLN A 62 -7.26 -3.94 3.08
CA GLN A 62 -6.07 -3.37 2.45
C GLN A 62 -6.22 -3.31 0.93
N ARG A 63 -6.74 -4.39 0.31
CA ARG A 63 -7.02 -4.40 -1.13
C ARG A 63 -8.11 -3.41 -1.53
N VAL A 64 -9.15 -3.20 -0.71
CA VAL A 64 -10.15 -2.15 -0.95
C VAL A 64 -9.50 -0.77 -0.94
N ALA A 65 -8.66 -0.45 0.04
CA ALA A 65 -7.94 0.82 0.10
C ALA A 65 -7.01 1.05 -1.11
N ILE A 66 -6.34 -0.01 -1.59
CA ILE A 66 -5.57 0.03 -2.85
C ILE A 66 -6.51 0.27 -4.03
N GLY A 67 -7.67 -0.39 -4.07
CA GLY A 67 -8.70 -0.18 -5.08
C GLY A 67 -9.16 1.27 -5.15
N SER A 68 -9.42 1.90 -4.02
CA SER A 68 -9.77 3.32 -3.92
C SER A 68 -8.63 4.22 -4.42
N ALA A 69 -7.37 3.88 -4.13
CA ALA A 69 -6.22 4.59 -4.67
C ALA A 69 -6.14 4.49 -6.22
N ILE A 70 -6.43 3.31 -6.79
CA ILE A 70 -6.53 3.13 -8.25
C ILE A 70 -7.68 3.96 -8.81
N ALA A 71 -8.86 3.85 -8.19
CA ALA A 71 -10.10 4.52 -8.58
C ALA A 71 -9.95 6.05 -8.62
N SER A 72 -9.19 6.61 -7.68
CA SER A 72 -8.93 8.05 -7.60
C SER A 72 -8.31 8.66 -8.85
N GLY A 73 -7.74 7.87 -9.75
CA GLY A 73 -7.08 8.34 -10.96
C GLY A 73 -5.81 9.17 -10.74
N LYS A 74 -5.46 9.50 -9.50
CA LYS A 74 -4.33 10.36 -9.17
C LYS A 74 -3.01 9.76 -9.65
N LYS A 75 -2.06 10.62 -10.04
CA LYS A 75 -0.73 10.21 -10.54
C LYS A 75 0.23 9.86 -9.42
N ILE A 76 0.09 10.52 -8.26
CA ILE A 76 0.94 10.34 -7.08
C ILE A 76 0.12 9.64 -6.01
N LEU A 77 0.64 8.51 -5.54
CA LEU A 77 0.03 7.68 -4.49
C LEU A 77 1.05 7.52 -3.35
N ILE A 78 0.58 7.71 -2.13
CA ILE A 78 1.38 7.54 -0.91
C ILE A 78 0.78 6.39 -0.12
N PHE A 79 1.62 5.44 0.29
CA PHE A 79 1.24 4.30 1.11
C PHE A 79 2.05 4.34 2.40
N ASP A 80 1.34 4.37 3.53
CA ASP A 80 1.93 4.39 4.86
C ASP A 80 1.78 3.00 5.48
N GLU A 81 2.91 2.30 5.66
CA GLU A 81 3.00 0.94 6.21
C GLU A 81 1.98 -0.05 5.61
N PRO A 82 1.90 -0.19 4.26
CA PRO A 82 0.82 -0.94 3.61
C PRO A 82 0.82 -2.44 3.89
N THR A 83 1.87 -2.98 4.51
CA THR A 83 1.99 -4.40 4.88
C THR A 83 1.93 -4.64 6.38
N SER A 84 1.70 -3.59 7.19
CA SER A 84 1.64 -3.71 8.64
C SER A 84 0.56 -4.70 9.09
N GLY A 85 0.96 -5.69 9.90
CA GLY A 85 0.06 -6.72 10.41
C GLY A 85 -0.36 -7.79 9.40
N LEU A 86 0.20 -7.80 8.19
CA LEU A 86 -0.04 -8.84 7.19
C LEU A 86 0.97 -9.99 7.34
N ASP A 87 0.50 -11.20 7.03
CA ASP A 87 1.41 -12.31 6.83
C ASP A 87 2.15 -12.21 5.48
N TYR A 88 3.14 -13.07 5.28
CA TYR A 88 4.00 -13.04 4.10
C TYR A 88 3.21 -13.18 2.78
N ARG A 89 2.17 -14.01 2.75
CA ARG A 89 1.34 -14.21 1.56
C ARG A 89 0.60 -12.94 1.17
N HIS A 90 -0.05 -12.29 2.14
CA HIS A 90 -0.79 -11.05 1.90
C HIS A 90 0.16 -9.89 1.58
N MET A 91 1.37 -9.85 2.17
CA MET A 91 2.40 -8.89 1.79
C MET A 91 2.79 -9.05 0.31
N LEU A 92 2.92 -10.29 -0.20
CA LEU A 92 3.19 -10.52 -1.62
C LEU A 92 2.07 -9.96 -2.51
N GLU A 93 0.81 -10.20 -2.15
CA GLU A 93 -0.35 -9.66 -2.89
C GLU A 93 -0.32 -8.12 -2.93
N VAL A 94 0.00 -7.46 -1.82
CA VAL A 94 0.18 -6.00 -1.78
C VAL A 94 1.31 -5.58 -2.70
N SER A 95 2.47 -6.25 -2.63
CA SER A 95 3.63 -5.93 -3.46
C SER A 95 3.32 -6.03 -4.95
N ASP A 96 2.58 -7.06 -5.38
CA ASP A 96 2.17 -7.25 -6.77
C ASP A 96 1.22 -6.12 -7.22
N ASN A 97 0.27 -5.72 -6.38
CA ASN A 97 -0.62 -4.61 -6.68
C ASN A 97 0.14 -3.27 -6.80
N LEU A 98 1.12 -3.01 -5.93
CA LEU A 98 1.97 -1.82 -6.02
C LEU A 98 2.82 -1.82 -7.30
N ASN A 99 3.36 -2.97 -7.70
CA ASN A 99 4.10 -3.09 -8.96
C ASN A 99 3.20 -2.83 -10.18
N ARG A 100 1.97 -3.35 -10.19
CA ARG A 100 0.98 -3.04 -11.24
C ARG A 100 0.69 -1.54 -11.33
N LEU A 101 0.58 -0.83 -10.19
CA LEU A 101 0.40 0.62 -10.18
C LEU A 101 1.56 1.36 -10.84
N LYS A 102 2.80 0.91 -10.64
CA LYS A 102 3.98 1.47 -11.33
C LYS A 102 3.92 1.21 -12.84
N GLU A 103 3.52 0.02 -13.26
CA GLU A 103 3.34 -0.32 -14.68
C GLU A 103 2.26 0.57 -15.35
N LEU A 104 1.25 0.98 -14.57
CA LEU A 104 0.23 1.95 -15.00
C LEU A 104 0.73 3.41 -14.98
N GLY A 105 2.03 3.64 -14.77
CA GLY A 105 2.65 4.97 -14.80
C GLY A 105 2.37 5.82 -13.56
N LYS A 106 1.96 5.21 -12.43
CA LYS A 106 1.80 5.92 -11.17
C LYS A 106 3.15 6.13 -10.47
N SER A 107 3.30 7.27 -9.81
CA SER A 107 4.41 7.54 -8.90
C SER A 107 4.02 7.11 -7.49
N LEU A 108 4.74 6.15 -6.91
CA LEU A 108 4.44 5.60 -5.59
C LEU A 108 5.47 6.08 -4.58
N PHE A 109 4.99 6.54 -3.43
CA PHE A 109 5.79 6.79 -2.23
C PHE A 109 5.37 5.77 -1.18
N LEU A 110 6.31 4.92 -0.78
CA LEU A 110 6.11 3.92 0.28
C LEU A 110 6.85 4.39 1.52
N ILE A 111 6.12 4.55 2.62
CA ILE A 111 6.68 4.71 3.95
C ILE A 111 6.60 3.33 4.58
N THR A 112 7.74 2.70 4.84
CA THR A 112 7.75 1.35 5.40
C THR A 112 9.07 0.98 6.05
N HIS A 113 9.00 0.05 6.99
CA HIS A 113 10.14 -0.62 7.60
C HIS A 113 10.21 -2.11 7.23
N ASP A 114 9.38 -2.57 6.29
CA ASP A 114 9.37 -3.95 5.81
C ASP A 114 10.45 -4.15 4.73
N PRO A 115 11.55 -4.89 5.01
CA PRO A 115 12.62 -5.08 4.06
C PRO A 115 12.19 -5.85 2.82
N GLU A 116 11.27 -6.81 2.94
CA GLU A 116 10.79 -7.61 1.82
C GLU A 116 10.00 -6.74 0.83
N LEU A 117 9.13 -5.87 1.34
CA LEU A 117 8.39 -4.92 0.51
C LEU A 117 9.35 -3.95 -0.20
N ILE A 118 10.36 -3.43 0.52
CA ILE A 118 11.37 -2.54 -0.05
C ILE A 118 12.07 -3.21 -1.23
N TYR A 119 12.57 -4.44 -1.05
CA TYR A 119 13.27 -5.17 -2.12
C TYR A 119 12.39 -5.49 -3.32
N LYS A 120 11.09 -5.73 -3.11
CA LYS A 120 10.15 -6.10 -4.18
C LYS A 120 9.61 -4.90 -4.96
N CYS A 121 9.44 -3.75 -4.30
CA CYS A 121 8.68 -2.64 -4.87
C CYS A 121 9.49 -1.37 -5.12
N CYS A 122 10.55 -1.11 -4.35
CA CYS A 122 11.23 0.18 -4.41
C CYS A 122 12.30 0.21 -5.51
N THR A 123 12.32 1.29 -6.27
CA THR A 123 13.37 1.58 -7.27
C THR A 123 14.31 2.69 -6.81
N TYR A 124 13.91 3.45 -5.80
CA TYR A 124 14.66 4.53 -5.19
C TYR A 124 14.40 4.58 -3.69
N LEU A 125 15.40 4.88 -2.91
CA LEU A 125 15.33 4.91 -1.45
C LEU A 125 15.64 6.29 -0.91
N LEU A 126 14.89 6.70 0.12
CA LEU A 126 15.14 7.85 0.95
C LEU A 126 15.15 7.40 2.40
N PHE A 127 16.32 7.44 3.03
CA PHE A 127 16.49 7.01 4.41
C PHE A 127 16.45 8.20 5.37
N ILE A 128 15.49 8.16 6.30
CA ILE A 128 15.26 9.21 7.29
C ILE A 128 15.49 8.66 8.68
N GLN A 129 16.31 9.36 9.47
CA GLN A 129 16.53 9.05 10.89
C GLN A 129 16.72 10.35 11.67
N GLY A 130 16.12 10.43 12.87
CA GLY A 130 16.20 11.64 13.70
C GLY A 130 15.72 12.90 12.99
N SER A 131 14.63 12.80 12.22
CA SER A 131 14.04 13.89 11.42
C SER A 131 14.98 14.48 10.35
N LYS A 132 16.00 13.73 9.93
CA LYS A 132 16.94 14.14 8.89
C LYS A 132 17.08 13.06 7.83
N VAL A 133 17.22 13.49 6.57
CA VAL A 133 17.61 12.59 5.48
C VAL A 133 19.10 12.29 5.66
N LEU A 134 19.43 11.03 5.92
CA LEU A 134 20.81 10.57 6.03
C LEU A 134 21.41 10.27 4.65
N TRP A 135 20.63 9.64 3.78
CA TRP A 135 21.01 9.37 2.40
C TRP A 135 19.77 9.10 1.54
N HIS A 136 19.94 9.24 0.24
CA HIS A 136 18.95 8.85 -0.76
C HIS A 136 19.66 8.37 -2.02
N ARG A 137 19.15 7.35 -2.68
CA ARG A 137 19.79 6.76 -3.87
C ARG A 137 18.88 5.77 -4.60
N PRO A 138 19.20 5.42 -5.87
CA PRO A 138 18.59 4.28 -6.54
C PRO A 138 18.78 2.98 -5.76
N MET A 139 17.88 2.00 -5.98
CA MET A 139 18.01 0.65 -5.42
C MET A 139 19.11 -0.11 -6.18
N ASP A 140 20.35 0.06 -5.76
CA ASP A 140 21.55 -0.57 -6.29
C ASP A 140 22.25 -1.46 -5.23
N GLY A 141 23.39 -2.05 -5.58
CA GLY A 141 24.13 -2.94 -4.68
C GLY A 141 24.60 -2.27 -3.39
N GLU A 142 24.90 -0.96 -3.43
CA GLU A 142 25.27 -0.19 -2.23
C GLU A 142 24.05 0.09 -1.35
N ALA A 143 22.90 0.45 -1.95
CA ALA A 143 21.64 0.60 -1.23
C ALA A 143 21.24 -0.69 -0.50
N VAL A 144 21.37 -1.85 -1.18
CA VAL A 144 21.13 -3.17 -0.56
C VAL A 144 22.06 -3.40 0.63
N SER A 145 23.35 -3.04 0.52
CA SER A 145 24.33 -3.20 1.61
C SER A 145 23.98 -2.31 2.81
N LEU A 146 23.57 -1.04 2.57
CA LEU A 146 23.14 -0.10 3.60
C LEU A 146 21.88 -0.58 4.31
N LEU A 147 20.87 -1.07 3.55
CA LEU A 147 19.65 -1.64 4.12
C LEU A 147 19.96 -2.87 5.00
N ARG A 148 20.78 -3.78 4.50
CA ARG A 148 21.20 -4.95 5.29
C ARG A 148 21.86 -4.54 6.61
N ALA A 149 22.81 -3.61 6.57
CA ALA A 149 23.47 -3.11 7.77
C ALA A 149 22.46 -2.52 8.76
N PHE A 150 21.50 -1.71 8.26
CA PHE A 150 20.44 -1.13 9.09
C PHE A 150 19.58 -2.20 9.77
N PHE A 151 19.07 -3.17 9.01
CA PHE A 151 18.18 -4.20 9.56
C PHE A 151 18.93 -5.20 10.46
N PHE A 152 20.19 -5.53 10.19
CA PHE A 152 21.01 -6.36 11.07
C PHE A 152 21.28 -5.67 12.42
N HIS A 153 21.69 -4.40 12.41
CA HIS A 153 21.89 -3.65 13.65
C HIS A 153 20.59 -3.40 14.42
N ALA A 154 19.46 -3.24 13.72
CA ALA A 154 18.15 -3.12 14.35
C ALA A 154 17.75 -4.43 15.06
N GLN A 155 18.08 -5.60 14.51
CA GLN A 155 17.84 -6.89 15.15
C GLN A 155 18.71 -7.09 16.40
N GLU A 156 19.97 -6.70 16.36
CA GLU A 156 20.85 -6.76 17.53
C GLU A 156 20.46 -5.76 18.63
N ALA A 157 20.00 -4.56 18.25
CA ALA A 157 19.51 -3.55 19.18
C ALA A 157 18.10 -3.85 19.73
N GLY A 158 17.24 -4.50 18.96
CA GLY A 158 15.89 -4.94 19.35
C GLY A 158 15.90 -6.10 20.35
N ALA A 159 16.99 -6.85 20.43
CA ALA A 159 17.21 -7.80 21.52
C ALA A 159 17.42 -7.12 22.90
N VAL A 160 17.57 -5.80 22.93
CA VAL A 160 17.78 -5.01 24.16
C VAL A 160 16.58 -4.14 24.54
N ASN A 161 15.66 -3.81 23.60
CA ASN A 161 14.49 -2.95 23.92
C ASN A 161 13.25 -3.40 23.11
N ALA A 162 12.52 -4.36 23.63
CA ALA A 162 11.12 -4.60 23.26
C ALA A 162 10.25 -3.60 24.03
N SER A 163 10.13 -2.38 23.51
CA SER A 163 9.11 -1.39 23.94
C SER A 163 9.03 -0.28 22.90
N TRP A 164 8.14 -0.48 21.94
CA TRP A 164 7.53 0.59 21.14
C TRP A 164 6.02 0.44 21.18
#